data_00f35846c7e4e5abf09ade5001e543ab
#
_entry.id   00f35846c7e4e5abf09ade5001e543ab
#
_cell.length_a   1.000
_cell.length_b   1.000
_cell.length_c   1.000
_cell.angle_alpha   90.00
_cell.angle_beta   90.00
_cell.angle_gamma   90.00
#
_symmetry.space_group_name_H-M   'P 1'
#
loop_
_entity.id
_entity.type
_entity.pdbx_description
1 polymer ?
#
loop_
_entity_poly.entity_id
_entity_poly.type
_entity_poly.pdbx_seq_one_letter_code
_entity_poly.pdbx_strand_id
1 'polypeptide(L)'
;MDFNKLLSKLFGSKATRDMKLIQPWVEKIKAVSPAIEALTHDELRAKTRELQHNIQSSADDLNQQISEIRAKIEETPIEEREQLFTQIDKLEKQVLERMDVALEEALPEAFAIVKDTARRFATN
;
A
#
# COMPACT_ATOMS: atom_id res chain seq x y z
N MET A 1 -30.49 -0.43 34.51
CA MET A 1 -29.39 -0.07 33.59
C MET A 1 -30.00 0.34 32.27
N ASP A 2 -29.70 1.52 31.86
CA ASP A 2 -30.25 2.05 30.61
C ASP A 2 -29.65 1.32 29.42
N PHE A 3 -30.48 0.86 28.49
CA PHE A 3 -30.09 0.13 27.29
C PHE A 3 -29.12 0.96 26.43
N ASN A 4 -29.33 2.27 26.36
CA ASN A 4 -28.47 3.21 25.66
C ASN A 4 -27.06 3.27 26.26
N LYS A 5 -26.96 3.22 27.59
CA LYS A 5 -25.66 3.15 28.28
C LYS A 5 -24.91 1.86 27.99
N LEU A 6 -25.65 0.73 27.90
CA LEU A 6 -25.08 -0.57 27.57
C LEU A 6 -24.56 -0.59 26.12
N LEU A 7 -25.33 -0.09 25.19
CA LEU A 7 -24.93 0.05 23.78
C LEU A 7 -23.71 0.96 23.63
N SER A 8 -23.73 2.12 24.30
CA SER A 8 -22.63 3.07 24.31
C SER A 8 -21.34 2.44 24.85
N LYS A 9 -21.47 1.62 25.89
CA LYS A 9 -20.34 0.91 26.50
C LYS A 9 -19.77 -0.18 25.60
N LEU A 10 -20.63 -0.92 24.87
CA LEU A 10 -20.25 -1.97 23.95
C LEU A 10 -19.69 -1.42 22.63
N PHE A 11 -20.43 -0.52 22.00
CA PHE A 11 -20.04 0.06 20.71
C PHE A 11 -18.99 1.16 20.86
N GLY A 12 -19.04 1.95 21.96
CA GLY A 12 -18.05 2.97 22.25
C GLY A 12 -16.65 2.41 22.48
N SER A 13 -16.55 1.25 23.14
CA SER A 13 -15.26 0.60 23.37
C SER A 13 -14.65 0.07 22.07
N LYS A 14 -15.46 -0.50 21.15
CA LYS A 14 -15.00 -0.92 19.83
C LYS A 14 -14.61 0.27 18.95
N ALA A 15 -15.46 1.29 18.92
CA ALA A 15 -15.19 2.53 18.18
C ALA A 15 -13.90 3.19 18.68
N THR A 16 -13.65 3.21 19.99
CA THR A 16 -12.42 3.76 20.58
C THR A 16 -11.19 2.96 20.15
N ARG A 17 -11.28 1.63 20.10
CA ARG A 17 -10.18 0.78 19.61
C ARG A 17 -9.90 1.02 18.13
N ASP A 18 -10.96 1.08 17.33
CA ASP A 18 -10.85 1.35 15.89
C ASP A 18 -10.24 2.74 15.65
N MET A 19 -10.65 3.74 16.42
CA MET A 19 -10.08 5.09 16.37
C MET A 19 -8.59 5.11 16.71
N LYS A 20 -8.16 4.32 17.70
CA LYS A 20 -6.75 4.21 18.06
C LYS A 20 -5.91 3.58 16.96
N LEU A 21 -6.48 2.62 16.22
CA LEU A 21 -5.80 1.99 15.08
C LEU A 21 -5.71 2.92 13.87
N ILE A 22 -6.74 3.73 13.66
CA ILE A 22 -6.85 4.66 12.53
C ILE A 22 -6.10 5.97 12.78
N GLN A 23 -6.03 6.43 14.05
CA GLN A 23 -5.47 7.73 14.39
C GLN A 23 -4.07 7.99 13.83
N PRO A 24 -3.10 7.06 13.88
CA PRO A 24 -1.80 7.29 13.27
C PRO A 24 -1.88 7.55 11.77
N TRP A 25 -2.79 6.87 11.07
CA TRP A 25 -3.02 7.07 9.65
C TRP A 25 -3.62 8.44 9.36
N VAL A 26 -4.60 8.87 10.15
CA VAL A 26 -5.21 10.20 10.04
C VAL A 26 -4.15 11.31 10.22
N GLU A 27 -3.27 11.14 11.18
CA GLU A 27 -2.19 12.11 11.43
C GLU A 27 -1.20 12.16 10.27
N LYS A 28 -0.85 11.03 9.70
CA LYS A 28 0.02 10.94 8.52
C LYS A 28 -0.63 11.62 7.31
N ILE A 29 -1.91 11.39 7.09
CA ILE A 29 -2.67 12.03 6.01
C ILE A 29 -2.71 13.55 6.20
N LYS A 30 -2.98 14.01 7.42
CA LYS A 30 -2.99 15.45 7.76
C LYS A 30 -1.62 16.09 7.53
N ALA A 31 -0.54 15.37 7.83
CA ALA A 31 0.82 15.87 7.66
C ALA A 31 1.18 16.10 6.20
N VAL A 32 0.71 15.24 5.28
CA VAL A 32 1.02 15.34 3.85
C VAL A 32 0.00 16.19 3.08
N SER A 33 -1.20 16.42 3.62
CA SER A 33 -2.29 17.13 2.94
C SER A 33 -1.93 18.54 2.48
N PRO A 34 -1.26 19.39 3.29
CA PRO A 34 -0.90 20.74 2.82
C PRO A 34 -0.02 20.76 1.58
N ALA A 35 0.94 19.84 1.50
CA ALA A 35 1.80 19.72 0.32
C ALA A 35 1.01 19.30 -0.91
N ILE A 36 0.04 18.40 -0.75
CA ILE A 36 -0.82 17.93 -1.83
C ILE A 36 -1.76 19.05 -2.30
N GLU A 37 -2.34 19.82 -1.38
CA GLU A 37 -3.24 20.92 -1.69
C GLU A 37 -2.54 22.03 -2.48
N ALA A 38 -1.25 22.21 -2.27
CA ALA A 38 -0.45 23.23 -2.95
C ALA A 38 -0.08 22.84 -4.39
N LEU A 39 -0.28 21.58 -4.81
CA LEU A 39 0.06 21.12 -6.15
C LEU A 39 -0.93 21.63 -7.20
N THR A 40 -0.42 21.94 -8.39
CA THR A 40 -1.27 22.18 -9.55
C THR A 40 -1.94 20.87 -9.97
N HIS A 41 -2.94 20.94 -10.86
CA HIS A 41 -3.61 19.75 -11.38
C HIS A 41 -2.63 18.80 -12.06
N ASP A 42 -1.70 19.34 -12.85
CA ASP A 42 -0.70 18.52 -13.54
C ASP A 42 0.32 17.91 -12.57
N GLU A 43 0.74 18.66 -11.55
CA GLU A 43 1.62 18.16 -10.50
C GLU A 43 0.95 17.06 -9.67
N LEU A 44 -0.36 17.19 -9.42
CA LEU A 44 -1.12 16.17 -8.72
C LEU A 44 -1.18 14.86 -9.50
N ARG A 45 -1.39 14.95 -10.83
CA ARG A 45 -1.35 13.79 -11.72
C ARG A 45 0.02 13.15 -11.75
N ALA A 46 1.07 13.97 -11.81
CA ALA A 46 2.45 13.49 -11.76
C ALA A 46 2.76 12.78 -10.45
N LYS A 47 2.26 13.30 -9.33
CA LYS A 47 2.41 12.68 -8.01
C LYS A 47 1.74 11.31 -7.96
N THR A 48 0.55 11.19 -8.53
CA THR A 48 -0.17 9.90 -8.62
C THR A 48 0.65 8.89 -9.42
N ARG A 49 1.21 9.29 -10.54
CA ARG A 49 2.05 8.41 -11.36
C ARG A 49 3.34 8.00 -10.64
N GLU A 50 3.92 8.92 -9.89
CA GLU A 50 5.10 8.66 -9.06
C GLU A 50 4.80 7.58 -8.02
N LEU A 51 3.68 7.70 -7.31
CA LEU A 51 3.26 6.71 -6.32
C LEU A 51 3.02 5.34 -6.95
N GLN A 52 2.34 5.31 -8.10
CA GLN A 52 2.10 4.07 -8.84
C GLN A 52 3.43 3.44 -9.29
N HIS A 53 4.35 4.24 -9.81
CA HIS A 53 5.65 3.76 -10.24
C HIS A 53 6.45 3.19 -9.06
N ASN A 54 6.47 3.88 -7.93
CA ASN A 54 7.18 3.43 -6.73
C ASN A 54 6.65 2.11 -6.21
N ILE A 55 5.32 1.91 -6.24
CA ILE A 55 4.71 0.65 -5.83
C ILE A 55 5.06 -0.46 -6.82
N GLN A 56 4.89 -0.21 -8.11
CA GLN A 56 5.15 -1.21 -9.16
C GLN A 56 6.61 -1.62 -9.23
N SER A 57 7.54 -0.68 -9.02
CA SER A 57 8.98 -0.94 -9.10
C SER A 57 9.58 -1.43 -7.78
N SER A 58 8.82 -1.45 -6.70
CA SER A 58 9.32 -1.80 -5.36
C SER A 58 9.95 -3.19 -5.26
N ALA A 59 9.56 -4.11 -6.13
CA ALA A 59 10.04 -5.48 -6.14
C ALA A 59 10.74 -5.86 -7.46
N ASP A 60 11.17 -4.89 -8.26
CA ASP A 60 11.81 -5.14 -9.57
C ASP A 60 13.04 -6.02 -9.47
N ASP A 61 13.90 -5.81 -8.46
CA ASP A 61 15.07 -6.62 -8.20
C ASP A 61 14.72 -8.09 -7.94
N LEU A 62 13.67 -8.33 -7.16
CA LEU A 62 13.18 -9.69 -6.87
C LEU A 62 12.56 -10.33 -8.11
N ASN A 63 11.78 -9.57 -8.87
CA ASN A 63 11.18 -10.06 -10.11
C ASN A 63 12.24 -10.42 -11.15
N GLN A 64 13.33 -9.67 -11.20
CA GLN A 64 14.46 -9.98 -12.06
C GLN A 64 15.13 -11.29 -11.64
N GLN A 65 15.35 -11.52 -10.36
CA GLN A 65 15.87 -12.78 -9.84
C GLN A 65 14.97 -13.96 -10.19
N ILE A 66 13.66 -13.79 -10.07
CA ILE A 66 12.67 -14.80 -10.44
C ILE A 66 12.80 -15.13 -11.93
N SER A 67 12.91 -14.13 -12.79
CA SER A 67 13.07 -14.33 -14.24
C SER A 67 14.35 -15.07 -14.57
N GLU A 68 15.44 -14.75 -13.90
CA GLU A 68 16.73 -15.44 -14.09
C GLU A 68 16.64 -16.92 -13.69
N ILE A 69 15.97 -17.22 -12.58
CA ILE A 69 15.78 -18.60 -12.12
C ILE A 69 14.87 -19.37 -13.10
N ARG A 70 13.78 -18.74 -13.57
CA ARG A 70 12.89 -19.36 -14.57
C ARG A 70 13.63 -19.71 -15.86
N ALA A 71 14.53 -18.84 -16.30
CA ALA A 71 15.36 -19.11 -17.46
C ALA A 71 16.27 -20.34 -17.26
N LYS A 72 16.75 -20.54 -16.04
CA LYS A 72 17.59 -21.69 -15.68
C LYS A 72 16.81 -23.01 -15.61
N ILE A 73 15.51 -22.97 -15.34
CA ILE A 73 14.68 -24.16 -15.21
C ILE A 73 14.72 -25.01 -16.48
N GLU A 74 14.64 -24.37 -17.64
CA GLU A 74 14.65 -25.07 -18.93
C GLU A 74 15.98 -25.79 -19.19
N GLU A 75 17.08 -25.26 -18.67
CA GLU A 75 18.42 -25.83 -18.83
C GLU A 75 18.76 -26.85 -17.74
N THR A 76 17.93 -26.96 -16.68
CA THR A 76 18.19 -27.80 -15.52
C THR A 76 17.49 -29.16 -15.66
N PRO A 77 18.15 -30.27 -15.30
CA PRO A 77 17.51 -31.60 -15.29
C PRO A 77 16.26 -31.58 -14.38
N ILE A 78 15.25 -32.34 -14.78
CA ILE A 78 13.95 -32.38 -14.08
C ILE A 78 14.10 -32.68 -12.59
N GLU A 79 15.04 -33.54 -12.24
CA GLU A 79 15.31 -33.98 -10.87
C GLU A 79 15.82 -32.87 -9.96
N GLU A 80 16.44 -31.84 -10.53
CA GLU A 80 17.01 -30.70 -9.79
C GLU A 80 16.11 -29.46 -9.81
N ARG A 81 15.02 -29.49 -10.58
CA ARG A 81 14.11 -28.33 -10.75
C ARG A 81 13.36 -27.97 -9.48
N GLU A 82 13.13 -28.91 -8.58
CA GLU A 82 12.39 -28.69 -7.33
C GLU A 82 13.01 -27.59 -6.48
N GLN A 83 14.32 -27.56 -6.36
CA GLN A 83 15.03 -26.51 -5.62
C GLN A 83 14.81 -25.12 -6.23
N LEU A 84 14.80 -25.06 -7.57
CA LEU A 84 14.55 -23.80 -8.27
C LEU A 84 13.13 -23.31 -8.06
N PHE A 85 12.13 -24.19 -8.08
CA PHE A 85 10.75 -23.84 -7.78
C PHE A 85 10.58 -23.35 -6.35
N THR A 86 11.27 -23.98 -5.40
CA THR A 86 11.28 -23.53 -4.00
C THR A 86 11.86 -22.13 -3.85
N GLN A 87 12.94 -21.84 -4.57
CA GLN A 87 13.54 -20.49 -4.58
C GLN A 87 12.59 -19.45 -5.17
N ILE A 88 11.90 -19.79 -6.25
CA ILE A 88 10.90 -18.91 -6.87
C ILE A 88 9.77 -18.62 -5.89
N ASP A 89 9.26 -19.65 -5.21
CA ASP A 89 8.17 -19.47 -4.22
C ASP A 89 8.58 -18.52 -3.09
N LYS A 90 9.81 -18.65 -2.59
CA LYS A 90 10.33 -17.74 -1.57
C LYS A 90 10.43 -16.30 -2.07
N LEU A 91 10.93 -16.12 -3.29
CA LEU A 91 11.06 -14.80 -3.89
C LEU A 91 9.69 -14.17 -4.16
N GLU A 92 8.71 -14.95 -4.64
CA GLU A 92 7.35 -14.47 -4.84
C GLU A 92 6.71 -13.99 -3.54
N LYS A 93 6.95 -14.72 -2.45
CA LYS A 93 6.49 -14.31 -1.12
C LYS A 93 7.14 -12.99 -0.69
N GLN A 94 8.43 -12.84 -0.94
CA GLN A 94 9.15 -11.59 -0.65
C GLN A 94 8.64 -10.43 -1.51
N VAL A 95 8.26 -10.69 -2.77
CA VAL A 95 7.63 -9.70 -3.65
C VAL A 95 6.35 -9.17 -3.02
N LEU A 96 5.47 -10.06 -2.56
CA LEU A 96 4.21 -9.67 -1.90
C LEU A 96 4.46 -8.84 -0.63
N GLU A 97 5.40 -9.26 0.20
CA GLU A 97 5.76 -8.53 1.41
C GLU A 97 6.30 -7.13 1.10
N ARG A 98 7.14 -7.01 0.09
CA ARG A 98 7.72 -5.73 -0.31
C ARG A 98 6.66 -4.80 -0.92
N MET A 99 5.74 -5.33 -1.70
CA MET A 99 4.62 -4.57 -2.25
C MET A 99 3.68 -4.07 -1.15
N ASP A 100 3.42 -4.90 -0.15
CA ASP A 100 2.61 -4.50 1.01
C ASP A 100 3.23 -3.31 1.75
N VAL A 101 4.54 -3.34 1.97
CA VAL A 101 5.27 -2.23 2.61
C VAL A 101 5.17 -0.97 1.75
N ALA A 102 5.37 -1.09 0.43
CA ALA A 102 5.27 0.05 -0.49
C ALA A 102 3.86 0.65 -0.51
N LEU A 103 2.82 -0.19 -0.47
CA LEU A 103 1.44 0.24 -0.40
C LEU A 103 1.15 0.99 0.91
N GLU A 104 1.62 0.47 2.03
CA GLU A 104 1.45 1.13 3.34
C GLU A 104 2.15 2.49 3.36
N GLU A 105 3.35 2.59 2.81
CA GLU A 105 4.09 3.85 2.74
C GLU A 105 3.40 4.88 1.84
N ALA A 106 2.77 4.43 0.77
CA ALA A 106 2.07 5.29 -0.19
C ALA A 106 0.67 5.69 0.28
N LEU A 107 0.08 4.95 1.21
CA LEU A 107 -1.32 5.10 1.62
C LEU A 107 -1.69 6.52 2.09
N PRO A 108 -0.91 7.19 2.97
CA PRO A 108 -1.25 8.54 3.42
C PRO A 108 -1.32 9.55 2.27
N GLU A 109 -0.36 9.53 1.36
CA GLU A 109 -0.35 10.41 0.19
C GLU A 109 -1.50 10.09 -0.77
N ALA A 110 -1.78 8.81 -0.99
CA ALA A 110 -2.88 8.36 -1.85
C ALA A 110 -4.23 8.86 -1.32
N PHE A 111 -4.49 8.74 -0.03
CA PHE A 111 -5.70 9.26 0.59
C PHE A 111 -5.78 10.78 0.49
N ALA A 112 -4.68 11.49 0.72
CA ALA A 112 -4.62 12.95 0.60
C ALA A 112 -4.94 13.40 -0.83
N ILE A 113 -4.44 12.68 -1.84
CA ILE A 113 -4.71 12.95 -3.25
C ILE A 113 -6.19 12.76 -3.57
N VAL A 114 -6.80 11.66 -3.14
CA VAL A 114 -8.23 11.39 -3.36
C VAL A 114 -9.08 12.47 -2.70
N LYS A 115 -8.79 12.81 -1.47
CA LYS A 115 -9.50 13.85 -0.72
C LYS A 115 -9.40 15.21 -1.41
N ASP A 116 -8.21 15.59 -1.84
CA ASP A 116 -7.98 16.87 -2.50
C ASP A 116 -8.60 16.91 -3.89
N THR A 117 -8.57 15.81 -4.63
CA THR A 117 -9.23 15.69 -5.93
C THR A 117 -10.73 15.91 -5.78
N ALA A 118 -11.36 15.29 -4.78
CA ALA A 118 -12.78 15.48 -4.48
C ALA A 118 -13.09 16.96 -4.16
N ARG A 119 -12.24 17.61 -3.36
CA ARG A 119 -12.37 19.04 -3.05
C ARG A 119 -12.32 19.90 -4.31
N ARG A 120 -11.38 19.61 -5.21
CA ARG A 120 -11.23 20.37 -6.48
C ARG A 120 -12.44 20.24 -7.37
N PHE A 121 -13.03 19.05 -7.45
CA PHE A 121 -14.28 18.83 -8.19
C PHE A 121 -15.47 19.55 -7.57
N ALA A 122 -15.53 19.62 -6.25
CA ALA A 122 -16.62 20.29 -5.55
C ALA A 122 -16.58 21.82 -5.67
N THR A 123 -15.41 22.40 -5.89
CA THR A 123 -15.21 23.87 -5.98
C THR A 123 -15.19 24.43 -7.40
N ASN A 124 -15.27 23.56 -8.40
CA ASN A 124 -15.29 23.98 -9.82
C ASN A 124 -16.70 24.21 -10.33
#